data_9cd4bf11c22578db1976b08b3f8d2050
#
_entry.id   9cd4bf11c22578db1976b08b3f8d2050
#
_cell.length_a   1.000
_cell.length_b   1.000
_cell.length_c   1.000
_cell.angle_alpha   90.00
_cell.angle_beta   90.00
_cell.angle_gamma   90.00
#
_symmetry.space_group_name_H-M   'P 1'
#
loop_
_entity.id
_entity.type
_entity.pdbx_description
1 polymer ?
#
loop_
_entity_poly.entity_id
_entity_poly.type
_entity_poly.pdbx_seq_one_letter_code
_entity_poly.pdbx_strand_id
1 'polypeptide(L)'
;MSAEAGTTEILTNINLTVNAGEVHAILGPSGSGKSALAHLIQGNPFLTHSEGDIIFKNKNINKQPTHKRTQLGIFTTFQVPPEIEGLTNRDLTRAFIELNNEAEVAYKNLVKLVGLDSRFIEDPVNTCNRSLSDNKKSELLQALMIQPDLLILDEIDVDLDPDALDMVILLVQEFLLDKTKALMIITNNKRLLDSLQPTHVHIIVGGEIKEQGTTELYTRILEDGNPQFS
;
A
#
# COMPACT_ATOMS: atom_id res chain seq x y z
N MET A 1 -4.61 18.89 -4.06
CA MET A 1 -3.64 18.95 -2.94
C MET A 1 -2.23 19.02 -3.48
N SER A 2 -1.36 19.77 -2.80
CA SER A 2 0.07 19.87 -3.09
C SER A 2 0.91 19.54 -1.87
N ALA A 3 2.17 19.15 -2.06
CA ALA A 3 3.07 18.80 -0.98
C ALA A 3 4.53 19.10 -1.27
N GLU A 4 5.29 19.38 -0.21
CA GLU A 4 6.70 19.74 -0.25
C GLU A 4 7.55 18.81 0.64
N ALA A 5 8.79 18.59 0.21
CA ALA A 5 9.85 18.01 1.06
C ALA A 5 10.91 19.09 1.30
N GLY A 6 10.95 19.63 2.50
CA GLY A 6 11.74 20.83 2.81
C GLY A 6 11.22 22.04 2.03
N THR A 7 12.01 22.54 1.08
CA THR A 7 11.64 23.68 0.20
C THR A 7 11.31 23.26 -1.23
N THR A 8 11.30 21.97 -1.51
CA THR A 8 11.07 21.45 -2.88
C THR A 8 9.65 20.93 -2.98
N GLU A 9 8.88 21.47 -3.92
CA GLU A 9 7.56 20.95 -4.26
C GLU A 9 7.71 19.61 -4.95
N ILE A 10 7.06 18.59 -4.39
CA ILE A 10 7.11 17.20 -4.88
C ILE A 10 5.81 16.80 -5.54
N LEU A 11 4.69 17.32 -5.05
CA LEU A 11 3.36 17.07 -5.60
C LEU A 11 2.65 18.40 -5.85
N THR A 12 2.08 18.55 -7.03
CA THR A 12 1.39 19.76 -7.47
C THR A 12 -0.02 19.43 -7.94
N ASN A 13 -1.01 20.10 -7.37
CA ASN A 13 -2.41 20.04 -7.81
C ASN A 13 -2.98 18.63 -8.01
N ILE A 14 -2.64 17.69 -7.13
CA ILE A 14 -3.19 16.32 -7.18
C ILE A 14 -4.69 16.35 -6.88
N ASN A 15 -5.48 15.86 -7.82
CA ASN A 15 -6.93 15.63 -7.70
C ASN A 15 -7.21 14.15 -7.87
N LEU A 16 -7.61 13.48 -6.77
CA LEU A 16 -7.85 12.04 -6.74
C LEU A 16 -9.01 11.75 -5.79
N THR A 17 -9.93 10.92 -6.23
CA THR A 17 -11.02 10.37 -5.41
C THR A 17 -10.95 8.86 -5.47
N VAL A 18 -11.00 8.20 -4.30
CA VAL A 18 -11.02 6.74 -4.17
C VAL A 18 -12.26 6.36 -3.36
N ASN A 19 -13.15 5.58 -3.97
CA ASN A 19 -14.36 5.10 -3.31
C ASN A 19 -14.18 3.66 -2.83
N ALA A 20 -15.03 3.24 -1.89
CA ALA A 20 -15.08 1.84 -1.47
C ALA A 20 -15.33 0.89 -2.66
N GLY A 21 -14.66 -0.26 -2.68
CA GLY A 21 -14.72 -1.24 -3.75
C GLY A 21 -13.84 -0.94 -4.96
N GLU A 22 -13.17 0.22 -5.00
CA GLU A 22 -12.30 0.59 -6.12
C GLU A 22 -10.85 0.13 -5.92
N VAL A 23 -10.20 -0.16 -7.05
CA VAL A 23 -8.77 -0.48 -7.14
C VAL A 23 -8.12 0.57 -8.04
N HIS A 24 -7.26 1.39 -7.45
CA HIS A 24 -6.57 2.48 -8.14
C HIS A 24 -5.11 2.12 -8.38
N ALA A 25 -4.68 2.08 -9.63
CA ALA A 25 -3.27 1.95 -10.00
C ALA A 25 -2.63 3.32 -10.21
N ILE A 26 -1.51 3.56 -9.55
CA ILE A 26 -0.70 4.77 -9.70
C ILE A 26 0.56 4.40 -10.46
N LEU A 27 0.66 4.87 -11.69
CA LEU A 27 1.73 4.57 -12.64
C LEU A 27 2.60 5.80 -12.88
N GLY A 28 3.80 5.60 -13.37
CA GLY A 28 4.69 6.67 -13.78
C GLY A 28 6.16 6.33 -13.60
N PRO A 29 7.06 7.13 -14.18
CA PRO A 29 8.50 6.90 -14.09
C PRO A 29 9.02 6.98 -12.64
N SER A 30 10.21 6.42 -12.40
CA SER A 30 10.87 6.56 -11.11
C SER A 30 11.08 8.04 -10.78
N GLY A 31 10.87 8.41 -9.50
CA GLY A 31 10.99 9.81 -9.05
C GLY A 31 9.84 10.73 -9.46
N SER A 32 8.75 10.23 -10.06
CA SER A 32 7.62 11.07 -10.49
C SER A 32 6.71 11.58 -9.36
N GLY A 33 6.90 11.12 -8.11
CA GLY A 33 6.08 11.53 -6.96
C GLY A 33 5.09 10.47 -6.46
N LYS A 34 5.06 9.26 -7.02
CA LYS A 34 4.11 8.19 -6.64
C LYS A 34 4.17 7.86 -5.14
N SER A 35 5.36 7.53 -4.64
CA SER A 35 5.56 7.23 -3.20
C SER A 35 5.33 8.47 -2.32
N ALA A 36 5.62 9.67 -2.82
CA ALA A 36 5.28 10.89 -2.10
C ALA A 36 3.75 11.04 -1.92
N LEU A 37 2.95 10.64 -2.92
CA LEU A 37 1.49 10.62 -2.78
C LEU A 37 1.04 9.65 -1.68
N ALA A 38 1.57 8.41 -1.66
CA ALA A 38 1.29 7.44 -0.60
C ALA A 38 1.67 7.98 0.78
N HIS A 39 2.87 8.51 0.92
CA HIS A 39 3.38 9.09 2.15
C HIS A 39 2.58 10.31 2.62
N LEU A 40 2.13 11.17 1.70
CA LEU A 40 1.28 12.30 2.02
C LEU A 40 -0.08 11.84 2.57
N ILE A 41 -0.71 10.84 1.94
CA ILE A 41 -1.98 10.26 2.41
C ILE A 41 -1.80 9.58 3.77
N GLN A 42 -0.68 8.90 3.99
CA GLN A 42 -0.33 8.28 5.27
C GLN A 42 -0.05 9.30 6.38
N GLY A 43 0.31 10.55 6.04
CA GLY A 43 0.70 11.57 7.00
C GLY A 43 2.14 11.45 7.49
N ASN A 44 3.05 11.07 6.58
CA ASN A 44 4.47 10.99 6.86
C ASN A 44 5.02 12.39 7.20
N PRO A 45 5.72 12.56 8.35
CA PRO A 45 6.18 13.87 8.82
C PRO A 45 7.28 14.52 7.96
N PHE A 46 7.91 13.76 7.06
CA PHE A 46 8.91 14.30 6.11
C PHE A 46 8.30 15.05 4.93
N LEU A 47 6.97 14.95 4.75
CA LEU A 47 6.22 15.69 3.75
C LEU A 47 5.33 16.73 4.40
N THR A 48 5.44 17.96 3.94
CA THR A 48 4.58 19.06 4.36
C THR A 48 3.45 19.21 3.35
N HIS A 49 2.21 19.05 3.81
CA HIS A 49 1.04 19.38 3.02
C HIS A 49 0.96 20.91 2.86
N SER A 50 1.00 21.41 1.63
CA SER A 50 1.06 22.84 1.34
C SER A 50 -0.31 23.43 0.95
N GLU A 51 -1.09 22.72 0.12
CA GLU A 51 -2.38 23.22 -0.38
C GLU A 51 -3.44 22.13 -0.54
N GLY A 52 -4.71 22.53 -0.45
CA GLY A 52 -5.88 21.69 -0.70
C GLY A 52 -6.30 20.88 0.52
N ASP A 53 -7.11 19.87 0.32
CA ASP A 53 -7.66 19.04 1.39
C ASP A 53 -7.45 17.55 1.12
N ILE A 54 -7.11 16.82 2.17
CA ILE A 54 -7.17 15.36 2.21
C ILE A 54 -8.39 14.99 3.06
N ILE A 55 -9.41 14.47 2.38
CA ILE A 55 -10.67 14.09 3.03
C ILE A 55 -10.75 12.57 3.10
N PHE A 56 -10.93 12.00 4.29
CA PHE A 56 -11.15 10.58 4.49
C PHE A 56 -12.41 10.37 5.33
N LYS A 57 -13.38 9.60 4.81
CA LYS A 57 -14.70 9.36 5.45
C LYS A 57 -15.36 10.67 5.89
N ASN A 58 -15.41 11.65 4.99
CA ASN A 58 -15.97 12.99 5.21
C ASN A 58 -15.27 13.82 6.31
N LYS A 59 -14.04 13.47 6.70
CA LYS A 59 -13.25 14.21 7.67
C LYS A 59 -11.97 14.73 7.01
N ASN A 60 -11.66 16.01 7.21
CA ASN A 60 -10.36 16.55 6.83
C ASN A 60 -9.28 15.97 7.75
N ILE A 61 -8.26 15.35 7.16
CA ILE A 61 -7.17 14.68 7.88
C ILE A 61 -5.82 15.37 7.70
N ASN A 62 -5.75 16.57 7.11
CA ASN A 62 -4.50 17.29 6.84
C ASN A 62 -3.57 17.34 8.06
N LYS A 63 -4.13 17.62 9.24
CA LYS A 63 -3.39 17.77 10.51
C LYS A 63 -3.28 16.47 11.32
N GLN A 64 -3.81 15.37 10.82
CA GLN A 64 -3.78 14.10 11.56
C GLN A 64 -2.41 13.41 11.33
N PRO A 65 -1.70 13.04 12.41
CA PRO A 65 -0.45 12.31 12.29
C PRO A 65 -0.70 10.86 11.82
N THR A 66 0.33 10.19 11.34
CA THR A 66 0.31 8.83 10.77
C THR A 66 -0.51 7.84 11.61
N HIS A 67 -0.24 7.74 12.92
CA HIS A 67 -0.93 6.78 13.79
C HIS A 67 -2.45 7.05 13.90
N LYS A 68 -2.88 8.31 13.80
CA LYS A 68 -4.31 8.66 13.78
C LYS A 68 -4.95 8.27 12.46
N ARG A 69 -4.25 8.47 11.33
CA ARG A 69 -4.74 8.04 10.00
C ARG A 69 -4.85 6.51 9.92
N THR A 70 -3.91 5.77 10.53
CA THR A 70 -4.03 4.31 10.65
C THR A 70 -5.24 3.90 11.49
N GLN A 71 -5.49 4.57 12.63
CA GLN A 71 -6.70 4.33 13.44
C GLN A 71 -8.02 4.67 12.72
N LEU A 72 -7.97 5.59 11.74
CA LEU A 72 -9.12 5.90 10.89
C LEU A 72 -9.38 4.85 9.80
N GLY A 73 -8.40 3.99 9.51
CA GLY A 73 -8.50 2.92 8.53
C GLY A 73 -7.63 3.12 7.27
N ILE A 74 -6.55 3.91 7.32
CA ILE A 74 -5.58 4.03 6.23
C ILE A 74 -4.33 3.26 6.60
N PHE A 75 -3.91 2.32 5.76
CA PHE A 75 -2.64 1.60 5.92
C PHE A 75 -1.81 1.70 4.64
N THR A 76 -0.52 1.99 4.79
CA THR A 76 0.44 2.04 3.68
C THR A 76 1.60 1.12 3.98
N THR A 77 1.97 0.26 3.02
CA THR A 77 3.18 -0.56 3.13
C THR A 77 4.44 0.29 2.93
N PHE A 78 5.54 -0.15 3.50
CA PHE A 78 6.85 0.46 3.26
C PHE A 78 7.55 -0.20 2.06
N GLN A 79 8.29 0.57 1.30
CA GLN A 79 9.18 -0.01 0.27
C GLN A 79 10.20 -0.97 0.91
N VAL A 80 10.77 -0.56 2.05
CA VAL A 80 11.63 -1.39 2.90
C VAL A 80 11.05 -1.38 4.31
N PRO A 81 10.39 -2.48 4.75
CA PRO A 81 9.81 -2.57 6.08
C PRO A 81 10.89 -2.42 7.17
N PRO A 82 10.76 -1.45 8.10
CA PRO A 82 11.74 -1.25 9.16
C PRO A 82 11.69 -2.38 10.19
N GLU A 83 12.85 -2.83 10.67
CA GLU A 83 12.93 -3.74 11.81
C GLU A 83 12.50 -3.02 13.08
N ILE A 84 11.68 -3.69 13.91
CA ILE A 84 11.26 -3.18 15.21
C ILE A 84 11.92 -4.04 16.29
N GLU A 85 13.03 -3.54 16.83
CA GLU A 85 13.75 -4.23 17.88
C GLU A 85 12.88 -4.45 19.14
N GLY A 86 12.98 -5.65 19.72
CA GLY A 86 12.28 -6.00 20.96
C GLY A 86 10.79 -6.30 20.80
N LEU A 87 10.24 -6.25 19.59
CA LEU A 87 8.86 -6.63 19.28
C LEU A 87 8.86 -7.85 18.36
N THR A 88 8.26 -8.96 18.81
CA THR A 88 8.09 -10.17 17.97
C THR A 88 6.79 -10.11 17.17
N ASN A 89 6.71 -10.90 16.09
CA ASN A 89 5.44 -11.05 15.35
C ASN A 89 4.33 -11.63 16.25
N ARG A 90 4.68 -12.42 17.28
CA ARG A 90 3.74 -12.89 18.31
C ARG A 90 3.15 -11.74 19.12
N ASP A 91 4.01 -10.81 19.59
CA ASP A 91 3.56 -9.69 20.41
C ASP A 91 2.65 -8.77 19.61
N LEU A 92 3.02 -8.51 18.35
CA LEU A 92 2.20 -7.73 17.43
C LEU A 92 0.85 -8.42 17.18
N THR A 93 0.86 -9.73 16.93
CA THR A 93 -0.36 -10.52 16.74
C THR A 93 -1.26 -10.47 17.97
N ARG A 94 -0.70 -10.60 19.19
CA ARG A 94 -1.47 -10.50 20.43
C ARG A 94 -2.15 -9.15 20.57
N ALA A 95 -1.44 -8.06 20.28
CA ALA A 95 -2.03 -6.72 20.31
C ALA A 95 -3.24 -6.61 19.36
N PHE A 96 -3.19 -7.23 18.17
CA PHE A 96 -4.33 -7.26 17.25
C PHE A 96 -5.47 -8.16 17.76
N ILE A 97 -5.16 -9.31 18.36
CA ILE A 97 -6.18 -10.22 18.91
C ILE A 97 -6.91 -9.60 20.09
N GLU A 98 -6.22 -8.86 20.97
CA GLU A 98 -6.84 -8.13 22.07
C GLU A 98 -7.83 -7.07 21.58
N LEU A 99 -7.61 -6.54 20.37
CA LEU A 99 -8.49 -5.57 19.72
C LEU A 99 -9.66 -6.24 18.98
N ASN A 100 -9.50 -7.52 18.56
CA ASN A 100 -10.53 -8.25 17.81
C ASN A 100 -10.37 -9.78 18.02
N ASN A 101 -11.33 -10.39 18.71
CA ASN A 101 -11.31 -11.83 19.07
C ASN A 101 -11.28 -12.80 17.86
N GLU A 102 -11.67 -12.35 16.67
CA GLU A 102 -11.62 -13.17 15.44
C GLU A 102 -10.26 -13.15 14.77
N ALA A 103 -9.37 -12.22 15.16
CA ALA A 103 -8.08 -12.02 14.52
C ALA A 103 -7.12 -13.20 14.66
N GLU A 104 -7.21 -14.01 15.74
CA GLU A 104 -6.31 -15.15 15.93
C GLU A 104 -6.51 -16.26 14.89
N VAL A 105 -7.75 -16.57 14.58
CA VAL A 105 -8.08 -17.62 13.58
C VAL A 105 -7.71 -17.11 12.20
N ALA A 106 -8.03 -15.86 11.90
CA ALA A 106 -7.67 -15.23 10.64
C ALA A 106 -6.15 -15.20 10.45
N TYR A 107 -5.39 -14.78 11.46
CA TYR A 107 -3.92 -14.77 11.41
C TYR A 107 -3.31 -16.13 11.15
N LYS A 108 -3.72 -17.18 11.90
CA LYS A 108 -3.22 -18.55 11.68
C LYS A 108 -3.49 -19.06 10.27
N ASN A 109 -4.64 -18.71 9.71
CA ASN A 109 -4.98 -19.07 8.34
C ASN A 109 -4.11 -18.31 7.32
N LEU A 110 -3.90 -17.01 7.53
CA LEU A 110 -3.06 -16.17 6.69
C LEU A 110 -1.59 -16.61 6.73
N VAL A 111 -1.02 -16.90 7.91
CA VAL A 111 0.36 -17.44 8.05
C VAL A 111 0.54 -18.73 7.26
N LYS A 112 -0.44 -19.62 7.31
CA LYS A 112 -0.41 -20.87 6.52
C LYS A 112 -0.52 -20.59 5.01
N LEU A 113 -1.40 -19.68 4.64
CA LEU A 113 -1.63 -19.32 3.23
C LEU A 113 -0.35 -18.77 2.58
N VAL A 114 0.42 -17.94 3.30
CA VAL A 114 1.67 -17.35 2.77
C VAL A 114 2.89 -18.27 2.89
N GLY A 115 2.71 -19.48 3.44
CA GLY A 115 3.80 -20.46 3.57
C GLY A 115 4.92 -20.01 4.52
N LEU A 116 4.65 -19.09 5.45
CA LEU A 116 5.64 -18.68 6.44
C LEU A 116 5.88 -19.79 7.46
N ASP A 117 7.16 -20.01 7.81
CA ASP A 117 7.60 -20.98 8.82
C ASP A 117 6.96 -20.67 10.19
N SER A 118 6.66 -21.72 10.96
CA SER A 118 6.14 -21.58 12.34
C SER A 118 7.05 -20.76 13.25
N ARG A 119 8.35 -20.72 12.99
CA ARG A 119 9.33 -19.88 13.70
C ARG A 119 9.14 -18.38 13.43
N PHE A 120 8.50 -18.03 12.32
CA PHE A 120 8.20 -16.64 11.98
C PHE A 120 7.50 -15.87 13.12
N ILE A 121 6.67 -16.57 13.89
CA ILE A 121 5.93 -15.98 15.01
C ILE A 121 6.87 -15.47 16.12
N GLU A 122 8.02 -16.13 16.32
CA GLU A 122 9.00 -15.79 17.36
C GLU A 122 10.04 -14.78 16.89
N ASP A 123 10.12 -14.53 15.59
CA ASP A 123 11.09 -13.59 15.05
C ASP A 123 10.68 -12.14 15.34
N PRO A 124 11.66 -11.22 15.46
CA PRO A 124 11.39 -9.79 15.49
C PRO A 124 10.61 -9.34 14.24
N VAL A 125 9.77 -8.34 14.42
CA VAL A 125 9.01 -7.77 13.31
C VAL A 125 9.97 -7.20 12.27
N ASN A 126 9.84 -7.65 11.00
CA ASN A 126 10.65 -7.23 9.86
C ASN A 126 12.17 -7.39 10.07
N THR A 127 12.58 -8.49 10.70
CA THR A 127 13.99 -8.71 11.02
C THR A 127 14.90 -8.77 9.79
N CYS A 128 16.11 -8.21 9.92
CA CYS A 128 17.15 -8.29 8.89
C CYS A 128 17.67 -9.73 8.65
N ASN A 129 17.35 -10.69 9.53
CA ASN A 129 17.70 -12.10 9.36
C ASN A 129 16.80 -12.84 8.36
N ARG A 130 15.76 -12.19 7.84
CA ARG A 130 14.87 -12.71 6.79
C ARG A 130 15.08 -12.00 5.47
N SER A 131 14.61 -12.61 4.39
CA SER A 131 14.60 -11.97 3.08
C SER A 131 13.67 -10.75 3.09
N LEU A 132 13.96 -9.79 2.20
CA LEU A 132 13.06 -8.65 1.99
C LEU A 132 11.66 -9.12 1.59
N SER A 133 11.57 -10.20 0.79
CA SER A 133 10.33 -10.85 0.40
C SER A 133 9.51 -11.31 1.62
N ASP A 134 10.14 -11.99 2.60
CA ASP A 134 9.44 -12.43 3.81
C ASP A 134 8.97 -11.27 4.67
N ASN A 135 9.77 -10.20 4.76
CA ASN A 135 9.39 -8.99 5.48
C ASN A 135 8.20 -8.28 4.81
N LYS A 136 8.15 -8.21 3.48
CA LYS A 136 7.00 -7.68 2.73
C LYS A 136 5.73 -8.52 2.92
N LYS A 137 5.85 -9.86 2.90
CA LYS A 137 4.73 -10.75 3.24
C LYS A 137 4.24 -10.50 4.67
N SER A 138 5.16 -10.37 5.63
CA SER A 138 4.85 -10.05 7.02
C SER A 138 4.07 -8.75 7.15
N GLU A 139 4.51 -7.70 6.48
CA GLU A 139 3.85 -6.39 6.50
C GLU A 139 2.43 -6.46 5.90
N LEU A 140 2.28 -7.20 4.80
CA LEU A 140 0.96 -7.40 4.20
C LEU A 140 0.03 -8.19 5.12
N LEU A 141 0.54 -9.21 5.84
CA LEU A 141 -0.23 -9.91 6.88
C LEU A 141 -0.69 -8.94 7.99
N GLN A 142 0.20 -8.05 8.44
CA GLN A 142 -0.15 -7.02 9.42
C GLN A 142 -1.27 -6.10 8.88
N ALA A 143 -1.17 -5.66 7.63
CA ALA A 143 -2.21 -4.86 6.97
C ALA A 143 -3.56 -5.60 6.96
N LEU A 144 -3.56 -6.87 6.57
CA LEU A 144 -4.77 -7.69 6.54
C LEU A 144 -5.39 -7.92 7.92
N MET A 145 -4.58 -7.95 8.98
CA MET A 145 -5.07 -8.03 10.35
C MET A 145 -5.71 -6.73 10.84
N ILE A 146 -5.16 -5.59 10.44
CA ILE A 146 -5.69 -4.26 10.77
C ILE A 146 -7.03 -4.02 10.05
N GLN A 147 -7.28 -4.71 8.93
CA GLN A 147 -8.49 -4.55 8.12
C GLN A 147 -8.74 -3.09 7.72
N PRO A 148 -7.78 -2.40 7.10
CA PRO A 148 -7.95 -0.99 6.75
C PRO A 148 -9.10 -0.81 5.76
N ASP A 149 -9.67 0.39 5.71
CA ASP A 149 -10.65 0.75 4.68
C ASP A 149 -9.94 1.15 3.36
N LEU A 150 -8.75 1.75 3.48
CA LEU A 150 -7.86 2.05 2.36
C LEU A 150 -6.49 1.41 2.60
N LEU A 151 -6.15 0.42 1.77
CA LEU A 151 -4.82 -0.16 1.69
C LEU A 151 -4.03 0.51 0.57
N ILE A 152 -2.83 0.98 0.89
CA ILE A 152 -1.90 1.56 -0.10
C ILE A 152 -0.67 0.66 -0.18
N LEU A 153 -0.41 0.10 -1.35
CA LEU A 153 0.75 -0.74 -1.63
C LEU A 153 1.77 0.07 -2.44
N ASP A 154 2.90 0.41 -1.82
CA ASP A 154 3.96 1.18 -2.47
C ASP A 154 5.10 0.26 -2.91
N GLU A 155 5.14 -0.03 -4.21
CA GLU A 155 6.17 -0.88 -4.85
C GLU A 155 6.39 -2.21 -4.12
N ILE A 156 5.29 -2.85 -3.69
CA ILE A 156 5.32 -4.12 -2.93
C ILE A 156 5.99 -5.25 -3.71
N ASP A 157 5.96 -5.18 -5.04
CA ASP A 157 6.45 -6.19 -5.99
C ASP A 157 7.96 -6.11 -6.25
N VAL A 158 8.63 -5.04 -5.85
CA VAL A 158 10.08 -4.88 -6.04
C VAL A 158 10.82 -5.92 -5.20
N ASP A 159 11.83 -6.58 -5.80
CA ASP A 159 12.66 -7.63 -5.20
C ASP A 159 11.89 -8.91 -4.77
N LEU A 160 10.67 -9.11 -5.27
CA LEU A 160 9.95 -10.37 -5.08
C LEU A 160 10.30 -11.38 -6.18
N ASP A 161 10.54 -12.63 -5.79
CA ASP A 161 10.51 -13.74 -6.73
C ASP A 161 9.07 -14.04 -7.21
N PRO A 162 8.89 -14.82 -8.28
CA PRO A 162 7.56 -15.11 -8.83
C PRO A 162 6.59 -15.75 -7.85
N ASP A 163 7.06 -16.62 -6.96
CA ASP A 163 6.22 -17.33 -5.98
C ASP A 163 5.76 -16.36 -4.87
N ALA A 164 6.66 -15.48 -4.42
CA ALA A 164 6.33 -14.43 -3.47
C ALA A 164 5.33 -13.42 -4.04
N LEU A 165 5.48 -13.08 -5.32
CA LEU A 165 4.53 -12.20 -6.00
C LEU A 165 3.13 -12.84 -6.08
N ASP A 166 3.04 -14.14 -6.39
CA ASP A 166 1.77 -14.87 -6.39
C ASP A 166 1.09 -14.85 -5.02
N MET A 167 1.88 -15.02 -3.95
CA MET A 167 1.35 -14.90 -2.59
C MET A 167 0.81 -13.51 -2.29
N VAL A 168 1.53 -12.46 -2.67
CA VAL A 168 1.05 -11.07 -2.52
C VAL A 168 -0.27 -10.87 -3.28
N ILE A 169 -0.36 -11.35 -4.52
CA ILE A 169 -1.57 -11.28 -5.33
C ILE A 169 -2.74 -11.96 -4.61
N LEU A 170 -2.55 -13.19 -4.11
CA LEU A 170 -3.60 -13.93 -3.40
C LEU A 170 -4.09 -13.17 -2.15
N LEU A 171 -3.19 -12.64 -1.34
CA LEU A 171 -3.55 -11.89 -0.14
C LEU A 171 -4.31 -10.61 -0.44
N VAL A 172 -3.90 -9.90 -1.49
CA VAL A 172 -4.59 -8.67 -1.91
C VAL A 172 -5.96 -8.99 -2.51
N GLN A 173 -6.06 -10.07 -3.30
CA GLN A 173 -7.36 -10.53 -3.81
C GLN A 173 -8.32 -10.91 -2.68
N GLU A 174 -7.84 -11.60 -1.64
CA GLU A 174 -8.65 -11.91 -0.45
C GLU A 174 -9.13 -10.63 0.25
N PHE A 175 -8.25 -9.63 0.42
CA PHE A 175 -8.64 -8.32 0.95
C PHE A 175 -9.75 -7.64 0.12
N LEU A 176 -9.69 -7.75 -1.21
CA LEU A 176 -10.63 -7.13 -2.14
C LEU A 176 -11.98 -7.87 -2.24
N LEU A 177 -12.16 -9.03 -1.58
CA LEU A 177 -13.48 -9.68 -1.47
C LEU A 177 -14.46 -8.80 -0.71
N ASP A 178 -13.99 -8.06 0.29
CA ASP A 178 -14.79 -7.06 0.99
C ASP A 178 -14.90 -5.77 0.16
N LYS A 179 -16.06 -5.57 -0.46
CA LYS A 179 -16.34 -4.42 -1.33
C LYS A 179 -16.48 -3.08 -0.57
N THR A 180 -16.36 -3.08 0.74
CA THR A 180 -16.27 -1.85 1.53
C THR A 180 -14.84 -1.31 1.62
N LYS A 181 -13.86 -2.12 1.19
CA LYS A 181 -12.42 -1.77 1.17
C LYS A 181 -12.02 -1.14 -0.16
N ALA A 182 -10.97 -0.37 -0.14
CA ALA A 182 -10.34 0.21 -1.33
C ALA A 182 -8.84 -0.10 -1.36
N LEU A 183 -8.30 -0.20 -2.57
CA LEU A 183 -6.87 -0.41 -2.81
C LEU A 183 -6.32 0.73 -3.66
N MET A 184 -5.18 1.28 -3.24
CA MET A 184 -4.30 2.08 -4.09
C MET A 184 -2.99 1.32 -4.25
N ILE A 185 -2.59 1.03 -5.48
CA ILE A 185 -1.35 0.31 -5.76
C ILE A 185 -0.42 1.14 -6.63
N ILE A 186 0.81 1.31 -6.16
CA ILE A 186 1.91 1.94 -6.88
C ILE A 186 2.81 0.84 -7.39
N THR A 187 2.80 0.61 -8.69
CA THR A 187 3.64 -0.40 -9.34
C THR A 187 3.68 -0.17 -10.84
N ASN A 188 4.74 -0.66 -11.50
CA ASN A 188 4.80 -0.81 -12.96
C ASN A 188 4.74 -2.30 -13.37
N ASN A 189 4.54 -3.20 -12.43
CA ASN A 189 4.52 -4.65 -12.68
C ASN A 189 3.21 -5.08 -13.34
N LYS A 190 3.33 -5.43 -14.64
CA LYS A 190 2.19 -5.86 -15.45
C LYS A 190 1.44 -7.04 -14.85
N ARG A 191 2.15 -8.07 -14.34
CA ARG A 191 1.53 -9.29 -13.78
C ARG A 191 0.64 -8.95 -12.58
N LEU A 192 1.14 -8.06 -11.70
CA LEU A 192 0.39 -7.61 -10.52
C LEU A 192 -0.86 -6.83 -10.94
N LEU A 193 -0.74 -5.90 -11.89
CA LEU A 193 -1.85 -5.11 -12.39
C LEU A 193 -2.89 -5.97 -13.12
N ASP A 194 -2.47 -6.88 -13.99
CA ASP A 194 -3.37 -7.82 -14.69
C ASP A 194 -4.15 -8.69 -13.70
N SER A 195 -3.51 -9.12 -12.60
CA SER A 195 -4.13 -9.97 -11.57
C SER A 195 -5.11 -9.23 -10.68
N LEU A 196 -4.86 -7.94 -10.38
CA LEU A 196 -5.70 -7.12 -9.51
C LEU A 196 -6.78 -6.33 -10.26
N GLN A 197 -6.69 -6.22 -11.59
CA GLN A 197 -7.66 -5.58 -12.47
C GLN A 197 -8.08 -4.18 -11.97
N PRO A 198 -7.20 -3.18 -12.00
CA PRO A 198 -7.49 -1.87 -11.48
C PRO A 198 -8.71 -1.26 -12.18
N THR A 199 -9.64 -0.71 -11.38
CA THR A 199 -10.82 -0.01 -11.88
C THR A 199 -10.49 1.39 -12.38
N HIS A 200 -9.44 1.98 -11.81
CA HIS A 200 -8.94 3.32 -12.14
C HIS A 200 -7.43 3.32 -12.28
N VAL A 201 -6.94 4.12 -13.20
CA VAL A 201 -5.50 4.26 -13.48
C VAL A 201 -5.14 5.73 -13.51
N HIS A 202 -4.05 6.09 -12.86
CA HIS A 202 -3.53 7.44 -12.77
C HIS A 202 -2.06 7.46 -13.16
N ILE A 203 -1.69 8.36 -14.06
CA ILE A 203 -0.30 8.53 -14.52
C ILE A 203 0.26 9.78 -13.85
N ILE A 204 1.28 9.60 -13.01
CA ILE A 204 1.99 10.70 -12.35
C ILE A 204 3.32 10.95 -13.06
N VAL A 205 3.54 12.19 -13.46
CA VAL A 205 4.79 12.66 -14.05
C VAL A 205 5.12 14.03 -13.45
N GLY A 206 6.31 14.18 -12.89
CA GLY A 206 6.76 15.44 -12.32
C GLY A 206 5.87 15.98 -11.20
N GLY A 207 5.34 15.10 -10.35
CA GLY A 207 4.48 15.48 -9.22
C GLY A 207 3.02 15.80 -9.56
N GLU A 208 2.59 15.62 -10.80
CA GLU A 208 1.23 15.91 -11.24
C GLU A 208 0.56 14.67 -11.85
N ILE A 209 -0.76 14.54 -11.68
CA ILE A 209 -1.54 13.56 -12.45
C ILE A 209 -1.70 14.13 -13.86
N LYS A 210 -0.99 13.54 -14.83
CA LYS A 210 -1.05 13.96 -16.24
C LYS A 210 -2.21 13.32 -17.00
N GLU A 211 -2.57 12.10 -16.60
CA GLU A 211 -3.69 11.40 -17.19
C GLU A 211 -4.36 10.52 -16.13
N GLN A 212 -5.67 10.35 -16.24
CA GLN A 212 -6.44 9.44 -15.43
C GLN A 212 -7.58 8.82 -16.26
N GLY A 213 -7.88 7.56 -15.97
CA GLY A 213 -8.89 6.80 -16.71
C GLY A 213 -9.25 5.50 -16.02
N THR A 214 -9.96 4.67 -16.73
CA THR A 214 -10.36 3.32 -16.32
C THR A 214 -9.37 2.26 -16.84
N THR A 215 -9.76 0.99 -16.76
CA THR A 215 -9.02 -0.14 -17.34
C THR A 215 -8.66 0.08 -18.82
N GLU A 216 -9.44 0.85 -19.57
CA GLU A 216 -9.13 1.20 -20.97
C GLU A 216 -7.82 1.99 -21.10
N LEU A 217 -7.55 2.91 -20.18
CA LEU A 217 -6.28 3.63 -20.14
C LEU A 217 -5.12 2.65 -19.92
N TYR A 218 -5.27 1.69 -19.00
CA TYR A 218 -4.27 0.67 -18.77
C TYR A 218 -3.99 -0.18 -20.02
N THR A 219 -5.05 -0.65 -20.70
CA THR A 219 -4.92 -1.42 -21.94
C THR A 219 -4.16 -0.62 -23.01
N ARG A 220 -4.50 0.66 -23.20
CA ARG A 220 -3.81 1.53 -24.15
C ARG A 220 -2.32 1.68 -23.81
N ILE A 221 -1.96 1.88 -22.56
CA ILE A 221 -0.55 1.98 -22.11
C ILE A 221 0.22 0.70 -22.48
N LEU A 222 -0.39 -0.46 -22.32
CA LEU A 222 0.22 -1.75 -22.67
C LEU A 222 0.42 -1.91 -24.18
N GLU A 223 -0.55 -1.48 -24.99
CA GLU A 223 -0.52 -1.59 -26.46
C GLU A 223 0.50 -0.60 -27.07
N ASP A 224 0.57 0.61 -26.56
CA ASP A 224 1.47 1.66 -27.05
C ASP A 224 2.96 1.37 -26.73
N GLY A 225 3.25 0.35 -25.93
CA GLY A 225 4.62 -0.04 -25.57
C GLY A 225 5.42 1.10 -24.95
N ASN A 226 4.77 1.94 -24.16
CA ASN A 226 5.34 3.18 -23.64
C ASN A 226 6.56 2.88 -22.75
N PRO A 227 7.79 3.23 -23.17
CA PRO A 227 9.01 2.89 -22.43
C PRO A 227 9.14 3.59 -21.07
N GLN A 228 8.19 4.45 -20.70
CA GLN A 228 8.14 5.07 -19.36
C GLN A 228 7.59 4.12 -18.29
N PHE A 229 7.10 2.93 -18.69
CA PHE A 229 6.50 1.92 -17.80
C PHE A 229 7.19 0.54 -17.90
N SER A 230 8.37 0.46 -18.55
CA SER A 230 9.22 -0.74 -18.64
C SER A 230 10.37 -0.68 -17.62
#